data_54d0a24a1378716e6129918a62a3d578
#
_entry.id   54d0a24a1378716e6129918a62a3d578
#
_cell.length_a   1.000
_cell.length_b   1.000
_cell.length_c   1.000
_cell.angle_alpha   90.00
_cell.angle_beta   90.00
_cell.angle_gamma   90.00
#
_symmetry.space_group_name_H-M   'P 1'
#
loop_
_entity.id
_entity.type
_entity.pdbx_description
1 polymer ?
#
loop_
_entity_poly.entity_id
_entity_poly.type
_entity_poly.pdbx_seq_one_letter_code
_entity_poly.pdbx_strand_id
1 'polypeptide(L)'
;MAIGLASYIRRSLPALDGRGTSSAITHSVKIERDKLGQAVIHAQNRLDAAYALGFAHGQDRFFQMDLLRRNAAGELSELFGKAALGLDKKMRFHQLRQRSQIMLAQLPDKDQALLKAYTAGVNEGHAQVGFDSFEYILTGAEAKPWQSEDSLLIIFSMYLDLQTATFERDKTLIEIEQRYGNAMVWVQSASSLAAIGADRSVYGLCLLGILGSGFFDEGGHLRLRRIDQWTSSRRDVRCRFRLVPEACGF
;
A
#
# COMPACT_ATOMS: atom_id res chain seq x y z
N MET A 1 -16.39 6.05 32.04
CA MET A 1 -15.47 6.33 30.91
C MET A 1 -14.96 5.08 30.23
N ALA A 2 -14.39 4.07 30.91
CA ALA A 2 -13.83 2.86 30.29
C ALA A 2 -14.84 2.04 29.47
N ILE A 3 -16.10 1.89 29.92
CA ILE A 3 -17.14 1.13 29.20
C ILE A 3 -17.54 1.85 27.89
N GLY A 4 -17.60 3.18 27.87
CA GLY A 4 -17.90 3.94 26.66
C GLY A 4 -16.80 3.81 25.59
N LEU A 5 -15.53 3.86 26.00
CA LEU A 5 -14.39 3.68 25.10
C LEU A 5 -14.33 2.25 24.53
N ALA A 6 -14.54 1.23 25.36
CA ALA A 6 -14.57 -0.16 24.90
C ALA A 6 -15.72 -0.43 23.93
N SER A 7 -16.91 0.16 24.18
CA SER A 7 -18.07 0.07 23.28
C SER A 7 -17.79 0.77 21.94
N TYR A 8 -17.11 1.92 21.96
CA TYR A 8 -16.74 2.65 20.77
C TYR A 8 -15.72 1.87 19.92
N ILE A 9 -14.63 1.41 20.52
CA ILE A 9 -13.62 0.59 19.83
C ILE A 9 -14.26 -0.65 19.21
N ARG A 10 -15.22 -1.27 19.91
CA ARG A 10 -15.92 -2.44 19.39
C ARG A 10 -16.80 -2.13 18.17
N ARG A 11 -17.35 -0.92 18.10
CA ARG A 11 -18.16 -0.47 16.96
C ARG A 11 -17.33 -0.04 15.75
N SER A 12 -16.08 0.34 15.95
CA SER A 12 -15.14 0.67 14.86
C SER A 12 -14.48 -0.57 14.23
N LEU A 13 -14.81 -1.79 14.70
CA LEU A 13 -14.32 -3.02 14.09
C LEU A 13 -15.18 -3.39 12.86
N PRO A 14 -14.55 -3.82 11.76
CA PRO A 14 -15.25 -4.23 10.56
C PRO A 14 -16.07 -5.52 10.77
N ALA A 15 -17.21 -5.64 10.10
CA ALA A 15 -17.95 -6.88 10.00
C ALA A 15 -17.23 -7.79 8.99
N LEU A 16 -16.62 -8.87 9.49
CA LEU A 16 -15.83 -9.79 8.65
C LEU A 16 -16.67 -10.92 8.04
N ASP A 17 -17.88 -11.12 8.55
CA ASP A 17 -18.83 -12.12 8.06
C ASP A 17 -20.14 -11.43 7.64
N GLY A 18 -20.71 -11.88 6.54
CA GLY A 18 -21.96 -11.32 6.05
C GLY A 18 -22.16 -11.34 4.54
N ARG A 19 -23.14 -10.58 4.11
CA ARG A 19 -23.43 -10.31 2.69
C ARG A 19 -23.66 -8.81 2.54
N GLY A 20 -23.08 -8.24 1.50
CA GLY A 20 -23.30 -6.86 1.08
C GLY A 20 -23.78 -6.82 -0.36
N THR A 21 -24.47 -5.76 -0.73
CA THR A 21 -24.87 -5.46 -2.11
C THR A 21 -24.09 -4.24 -2.58
N SER A 22 -23.70 -4.22 -3.85
CA SER A 22 -23.06 -3.06 -4.47
C SER A 22 -23.42 -2.95 -5.95
N SER A 23 -23.68 -1.73 -6.40
CA SER A 23 -23.88 -1.42 -7.81
C SER A 23 -22.57 -1.34 -8.61
N ALA A 24 -21.41 -1.31 -7.92
CA ALA A 24 -20.11 -1.14 -8.54
C ALA A 24 -19.48 -2.44 -9.05
N ILE A 25 -20.08 -3.60 -8.80
CA ILE A 25 -19.61 -4.91 -9.26
C ILE A 25 -20.58 -5.54 -10.26
N THR A 26 -20.04 -6.33 -11.18
CA THR A 26 -20.82 -7.02 -12.20
C THR A 26 -21.16 -8.46 -11.82
N HIS A 27 -20.32 -9.10 -11.05
CA HIS A 27 -20.49 -10.48 -10.59
C HIS A 27 -20.27 -10.57 -9.08
N SER A 28 -20.88 -11.58 -8.47
CA SER A 28 -20.69 -11.79 -7.03
C SER A 28 -19.23 -12.08 -6.71
N VAL A 29 -18.71 -11.41 -5.69
CA VAL A 29 -17.35 -11.57 -5.18
C VAL A 29 -17.40 -12.17 -3.78
N LYS A 30 -16.49 -13.08 -3.49
CA LYS A 30 -16.31 -13.69 -2.18
C LYS A 30 -14.98 -13.25 -1.60
N ILE A 31 -15.02 -12.71 -0.39
CA ILE A 31 -13.84 -12.37 0.40
C ILE A 31 -13.78 -13.34 1.57
N GLU A 32 -12.70 -14.08 1.68
CA GLU A 32 -12.43 -15.02 2.77
C GLU A 32 -11.17 -14.56 3.52
N ARG A 33 -11.08 -14.90 4.80
CA ARG A 33 -9.86 -14.65 5.58
C ARG A 33 -9.28 -15.95 6.07
N ASP A 34 -7.98 -16.11 5.84
CA ASP A 34 -7.25 -17.28 6.33
C ASP A 34 -6.95 -17.19 7.85
N LYS A 35 -6.23 -18.18 8.38
CA LYS A 35 -5.85 -18.21 9.80
C LYS A 35 -5.01 -17.03 10.26
N LEU A 36 -4.30 -16.38 9.35
CA LEU A 36 -3.47 -15.21 9.59
C LEU A 36 -4.24 -13.89 9.38
N GLY A 37 -5.53 -13.96 9.03
CA GLY A 37 -6.36 -12.81 8.72
C GLY A 37 -6.13 -12.23 7.32
N GLN A 38 -5.36 -12.89 6.46
CA GLN A 38 -5.12 -12.43 5.10
C GLN A 38 -6.38 -12.58 4.26
N ALA A 39 -6.75 -11.53 3.51
CA ALA A 39 -7.89 -11.56 2.61
C ALA A 39 -7.58 -12.42 1.37
N VAL A 40 -8.46 -13.36 1.07
CA VAL A 40 -8.46 -14.17 -0.16
C VAL A 40 -9.70 -13.78 -0.96
N ILE A 41 -9.49 -13.20 -2.13
CA ILE A 41 -10.56 -12.66 -2.98
C ILE A 41 -10.82 -13.61 -4.15
N HIS A 42 -12.07 -14.01 -4.32
CA HIS A 42 -12.54 -14.81 -5.44
C HIS A 42 -13.47 -13.94 -6.29
N ALA A 43 -13.01 -13.54 -7.47
CA ALA A 43 -13.75 -12.71 -8.40
C ALA A 43 -13.69 -13.30 -9.82
N GLN A 44 -14.66 -12.98 -10.67
CA GLN A 44 -14.71 -13.48 -12.04
C GLN A 44 -13.96 -12.58 -13.04
N ASN A 45 -13.75 -11.31 -12.70
CA ASN A 45 -13.00 -10.36 -13.54
C ASN A 45 -12.12 -9.44 -12.69
N ARG A 46 -11.22 -8.68 -13.36
CA ARG A 46 -10.26 -7.81 -12.70
C ARG A 46 -10.89 -6.58 -12.02
N LEU A 47 -11.99 -6.05 -12.55
CA LEU A 47 -12.66 -4.88 -11.98
C LEU A 47 -13.33 -5.26 -10.66
N ASP A 48 -14.07 -6.37 -10.64
CA ASP A 48 -14.69 -6.89 -9.42
C ASP A 48 -13.63 -7.28 -8.38
N ALA A 49 -12.47 -7.81 -8.81
CA ALA A 49 -11.35 -8.11 -7.92
C ALA A 49 -10.73 -6.83 -7.33
N ALA A 50 -10.55 -5.78 -8.14
CA ALA A 50 -10.02 -4.50 -7.68
C ALA A 50 -10.96 -3.82 -6.68
N TYR A 51 -12.28 -3.86 -6.96
CA TYR A 51 -13.28 -3.37 -6.03
C TYR A 51 -13.22 -4.11 -4.68
N ALA A 52 -13.22 -5.44 -4.70
CA ALA A 52 -13.17 -6.25 -3.48
C ALA A 52 -11.86 -6.05 -2.68
N LEU A 53 -10.74 -5.84 -3.37
CA LEU A 53 -9.47 -5.49 -2.74
C LEU A 53 -9.57 -4.12 -2.05
N GLY A 54 -10.11 -3.13 -2.75
CA GLY A 54 -10.37 -1.80 -2.18
C GLY A 54 -11.28 -1.87 -0.96
N PHE A 55 -12.36 -2.64 -1.05
CA PHE A 55 -13.30 -2.87 0.04
C PHE A 55 -12.61 -3.44 1.29
N ALA A 56 -11.81 -4.49 1.13
CA ALA A 56 -11.06 -5.08 2.23
C ALA A 56 -10.06 -4.08 2.84
N HIS A 57 -9.37 -3.28 2.02
CA HIS A 57 -8.45 -2.25 2.48
C HIS A 57 -9.17 -1.12 3.22
N GLY A 58 -10.32 -0.67 2.72
CA GLY A 58 -11.14 0.34 3.36
C GLY A 58 -11.65 -0.09 4.73
N GLN A 59 -12.05 -1.37 4.87
CA GLN A 59 -12.44 -1.94 6.16
C GLN A 59 -11.29 -2.05 7.15
N ASP A 60 -10.12 -2.53 6.69
CA ASP A 60 -9.06 -2.99 7.58
C ASP A 60 -8.10 -1.87 7.99
N ARG A 61 -7.84 -0.90 7.10
CA ARG A 61 -6.71 0.00 7.26
C ARG A 61 -6.88 1.39 6.67
N PHE A 62 -8.11 1.91 6.64
CA PHE A 62 -8.37 3.21 6.02
C PHE A 62 -7.52 4.35 6.60
N PHE A 63 -7.36 4.41 7.93
CA PHE A 63 -6.54 5.45 8.56
C PHE A 63 -5.07 5.40 8.11
N GLN A 64 -4.48 4.19 8.03
CA GLN A 64 -3.09 4.06 7.58
C GLN A 64 -2.94 4.49 6.11
N MET A 65 -3.95 4.20 5.27
CA MET A 65 -3.98 4.66 3.88
C MET A 65 -4.10 6.18 3.82
N ASP A 66 -4.99 6.78 4.61
CA ASP A 66 -5.17 8.24 4.70
C ASP A 66 -3.91 8.94 5.21
N LEU A 67 -3.23 8.36 6.20
CA LEU A 67 -1.96 8.87 6.70
C LEU A 67 -0.88 8.91 5.61
N LEU A 68 -0.75 7.83 4.82
CA LEU A 68 0.23 7.75 3.73
C LEU A 68 -0.07 8.74 2.61
N ARG A 69 -1.35 8.87 2.16
CA ARG A 69 -1.69 9.84 1.12
C ARG A 69 -1.46 11.28 1.56
N ARG A 70 -1.81 11.61 2.84
CA ARG A 70 -1.56 12.95 3.39
C ARG A 70 -0.07 13.23 3.52
N ASN A 71 0.72 12.24 3.91
CA ASN A 71 2.17 12.36 3.92
C ASN A 71 2.69 12.71 2.51
N ALA A 72 2.31 11.94 1.50
CA ALA A 72 2.73 12.16 0.12
C ALA A 72 2.27 13.53 -0.43
N ALA A 73 1.06 13.96 -0.09
CA ALA A 73 0.50 15.24 -0.53
C ALA A 73 1.04 16.46 0.24
N GLY A 74 1.70 16.26 1.39
CA GLY A 74 2.08 17.33 2.31
C GLY A 74 0.86 17.92 3.01
N GLU A 75 -0.02 17.07 3.54
CA GLU A 75 -1.29 17.40 4.19
C GLU A 75 -1.38 16.83 5.63
N LEU A 76 -0.27 16.35 6.20
CA LEU A 76 -0.25 15.79 7.56
C LEU A 76 -0.62 16.81 8.64
N SER A 77 -0.44 18.12 8.38
CA SER A 77 -0.85 19.18 9.31
C SER A 77 -2.34 19.21 9.56
N GLU A 78 -3.17 18.64 8.70
CA GLU A 78 -4.61 18.48 8.93
C GLU A 78 -4.91 17.50 10.09
N LEU A 79 -4.01 16.52 10.33
CA LEU A 79 -4.09 15.55 11.42
C LEU A 79 -3.34 16.01 12.68
N PHE A 80 -2.13 16.57 12.50
CA PHE A 80 -1.17 16.79 13.59
C PHE A 80 -0.85 18.27 13.82
N GLY A 81 -1.53 19.18 13.12
CA GLY A 81 -1.37 20.62 13.29
C GLY A 81 0.05 21.09 12.96
N LYS A 82 0.54 22.07 13.73
CA LYS A 82 1.83 22.74 13.50
C LYS A 82 3.04 21.78 13.53
N ALA A 83 2.94 20.66 14.25
CA ALA A 83 4.03 19.70 14.37
C ALA A 83 4.44 19.09 13.02
N ALA A 84 3.48 18.87 12.12
CA ALA A 84 3.73 18.29 10.81
C ALA A 84 4.05 19.32 9.72
N LEU A 85 3.93 20.62 9.99
CA LEU A 85 4.06 21.68 8.97
C LEU A 85 5.43 21.68 8.27
N GLY A 86 6.51 21.36 8.99
CA GLY A 86 7.86 21.28 8.41
C GLY A 86 7.98 20.17 7.38
N LEU A 87 7.33 19.02 7.63
CA LEU A 87 7.31 17.89 6.72
C LEU A 87 6.42 18.19 5.49
N ASP A 88 5.23 18.75 5.73
CA ASP A 88 4.31 19.14 4.66
C ASP A 88 4.95 20.10 3.66
N LYS A 89 5.70 21.10 4.13
CA LYS A 89 6.43 22.02 3.25
C LYS A 89 7.44 21.30 2.35
N LYS A 90 8.16 20.31 2.90
CA LYS A 90 9.11 19.50 2.12
C LYS A 90 8.38 18.66 1.06
N MET A 91 7.29 18.01 1.45
CA MET A 91 6.53 17.16 0.53
C MET A 91 5.82 17.95 -0.57
N ARG A 92 5.26 19.13 -0.24
CA ARG A 92 4.63 20.03 -1.23
C ARG A 92 5.56 20.55 -2.29
N PHE A 93 6.87 20.63 -2.03
CA PHE A 93 7.87 20.96 -3.03
C PHE A 93 7.81 20.00 -4.24
N HIS A 94 7.52 18.72 -4.00
CA HIS A 94 7.43 17.70 -5.04
C HIS A 94 6.14 17.75 -5.85
N GLN A 95 5.11 18.46 -5.39
CA GLN A 95 3.78 18.61 -6.04
C GLN A 95 3.14 17.25 -6.42
N LEU A 96 3.30 16.23 -5.58
CA LEU A 96 2.91 14.85 -5.93
C LEU A 96 1.41 14.70 -6.20
N ARG A 97 0.54 15.43 -5.47
CA ARG A 97 -0.91 15.40 -5.73
C ARG A 97 -1.24 15.87 -7.15
N GLN A 98 -0.69 17.00 -7.57
CA GLN A 98 -0.89 17.52 -8.92
C GLN A 98 -0.34 16.56 -10.00
N ARG A 99 0.86 15.99 -9.74
CA ARG A 99 1.46 14.99 -10.64
C ARG A 99 0.61 13.73 -10.73
N SER A 100 0.04 13.26 -9.63
CA SER A 100 -0.88 12.11 -9.61
C SER A 100 -2.14 12.36 -10.42
N GLN A 101 -2.73 13.55 -10.33
CA GLN A 101 -3.89 13.95 -11.13
C GLN A 101 -3.58 13.98 -12.62
N ILE A 102 -2.45 14.57 -13.01
CA ILE A 102 -1.99 14.60 -14.41
C ILE A 102 -1.75 13.17 -14.90
N MET A 103 -1.07 12.34 -14.11
CA MET A 103 -0.80 10.95 -14.47
C MET A 103 -2.09 10.14 -14.61
N LEU A 104 -3.05 10.30 -13.69
CA LEU A 104 -4.34 9.62 -13.77
C LEU A 104 -5.06 9.94 -15.09
N ALA A 105 -5.05 11.21 -15.51
CA ALA A 105 -5.69 11.63 -16.76
C ALA A 105 -4.99 11.06 -18.02
N GLN A 106 -3.72 10.67 -17.92
CA GLN A 106 -2.94 10.09 -19.03
C GLN A 106 -2.97 8.56 -19.07
N LEU A 107 -3.50 7.90 -18.03
CA LEU A 107 -3.60 6.45 -18.03
C LEU A 107 -4.59 5.95 -19.08
N PRO A 108 -4.37 4.77 -19.67
CA PRO A 108 -5.35 4.12 -20.53
C PRO A 108 -6.69 3.91 -19.80
N ASP A 109 -7.81 3.97 -20.52
CA ASP A 109 -9.16 3.84 -19.96
C ASP A 109 -9.35 2.60 -19.09
N LYS A 110 -8.76 1.48 -19.48
CA LYS A 110 -8.79 0.21 -18.72
C LYS A 110 -8.14 0.33 -17.34
N ASP A 111 -7.07 1.12 -17.22
CA ASP A 111 -6.32 1.29 -15.99
C ASP A 111 -7.01 2.35 -15.10
N GLN A 112 -7.58 3.40 -15.71
CA GLN A 112 -8.46 4.35 -15.01
C GLN A 112 -9.70 3.63 -14.44
N ALA A 113 -10.33 2.72 -15.22
CA ALA A 113 -11.48 1.93 -14.75
C ALA A 113 -11.09 1.04 -13.57
N LEU A 114 -9.89 0.45 -13.57
CA LEU A 114 -9.39 -0.37 -12.47
C LEU A 114 -9.20 0.45 -11.18
N LEU A 115 -8.57 1.63 -11.29
CA LEU A 115 -8.39 2.54 -10.15
C LEU A 115 -9.73 3.05 -9.63
N LYS A 116 -10.67 3.34 -10.52
CA LYS A 116 -12.03 3.77 -10.16
C LYS A 116 -12.79 2.67 -9.40
N ALA A 117 -12.71 1.42 -9.86
CA ALA A 117 -13.31 0.28 -9.17
C ALA A 117 -12.69 0.08 -7.78
N TYR A 118 -11.36 0.14 -7.65
CA TYR A 118 -10.67 0.08 -6.38
C TYR A 118 -11.10 1.21 -5.43
N THR A 119 -11.16 2.44 -5.92
CA THR A 119 -11.60 3.63 -5.17
C THR A 119 -13.01 3.48 -4.62
N ALA A 120 -13.94 2.99 -5.45
CA ALA A 120 -15.31 2.72 -5.03
C ALA A 120 -15.33 1.67 -3.90
N GLY A 121 -14.55 0.60 -4.04
CA GLY A 121 -14.41 -0.41 -3.01
C GLY A 121 -13.86 0.15 -1.69
N VAL A 122 -12.79 0.96 -1.73
CA VAL A 122 -12.21 1.58 -0.53
C VAL A 122 -13.24 2.42 0.21
N ASN A 123 -13.96 3.27 -0.50
CA ASN A 123 -14.96 4.15 0.11
C ASN A 123 -16.13 3.37 0.69
N GLU A 124 -16.60 2.34 0.00
CA GLU A 124 -17.70 1.50 0.51
C GLU A 124 -17.26 0.64 1.69
N GLY A 125 -16.06 0.06 1.65
CA GLY A 125 -15.49 -0.70 2.76
C GLY A 125 -15.33 0.15 4.01
N HIS A 126 -14.87 1.39 3.87
CA HIS A 126 -14.78 2.35 4.97
C HIS A 126 -16.17 2.74 5.50
N ALA A 127 -17.11 3.07 4.61
CA ALA A 127 -18.46 3.44 4.99
C ALA A 127 -19.21 2.32 5.73
N GLN A 128 -18.96 1.05 5.37
CA GLN A 128 -19.59 -0.10 6.02
C GLN A 128 -19.18 -0.27 7.48
N VAL A 129 -17.99 0.19 7.88
CA VAL A 129 -17.58 0.17 9.29
C VAL A 129 -18.49 1.07 10.13
N GLY A 130 -19.06 2.13 9.52
CA GLY A 130 -20.07 3.01 10.13
C GLY A 130 -19.56 3.94 11.24
N PHE A 131 -18.31 3.81 11.63
CA PHE A 131 -17.63 4.67 12.60
C PHE A 131 -16.18 4.90 12.15
N ASP A 132 -15.74 6.13 12.25
CA ASP A 132 -14.33 6.44 12.05
C ASP A 132 -13.47 5.71 13.07
N SER A 133 -12.28 5.34 12.66
CA SER A 133 -11.32 4.69 13.54
C SER A 133 -10.94 5.65 14.70
N PHE A 134 -10.51 5.09 15.81
CA PHE A 134 -10.22 5.87 17.03
C PHE A 134 -9.13 6.93 16.81
N GLU A 135 -8.27 6.75 15.81
CA GLU A 135 -7.21 7.70 15.46
C GLU A 135 -7.79 9.05 14.99
N TYR A 136 -8.91 9.05 14.26
CA TYR A 136 -9.58 10.29 13.85
C TYR A 136 -10.15 11.05 15.06
N ILE A 137 -10.65 10.34 16.07
CA ILE A 137 -11.09 10.97 17.31
C ILE A 137 -9.92 11.59 18.05
N LEU A 138 -8.78 10.87 18.14
CA LEU A 138 -7.60 11.39 18.83
C LEU A 138 -7.01 12.62 18.15
N THR A 139 -7.08 12.67 16.81
CA THR A 139 -6.58 13.81 16.04
C THR A 139 -7.60 14.94 15.89
N GLY A 140 -8.88 14.67 16.12
CA GLY A 140 -9.98 15.62 15.88
C GLY A 140 -10.20 15.92 14.41
N ALA A 141 -9.69 15.08 13.53
CA ALA A 141 -9.80 15.21 12.08
C ALA A 141 -10.92 14.34 11.52
N GLU A 142 -11.35 14.63 10.30
CA GLU A 142 -12.35 13.86 9.58
C GLU A 142 -11.70 12.97 8.52
N ALA A 143 -12.27 11.77 8.34
CA ALA A 143 -11.92 10.89 7.25
C ALA A 143 -12.42 11.48 5.92
N LYS A 144 -11.50 11.76 4.99
CA LYS A 144 -11.86 12.23 3.65
C LYS A 144 -11.99 11.03 2.70
N PRO A 145 -12.99 10.99 1.80
CA PRO A 145 -13.13 9.93 0.82
C PRO A 145 -11.84 9.71 0.02
N TRP A 146 -11.57 8.46 -0.31
CA TRP A 146 -10.46 8.08 -1.16
C TRP A 146 -10.72 8.51 -2.60
N GLN A 147 -9.72 9.10 -3.26
CA GLN A 147 -9.78 9.48 -4.67
C GLN A 147 -8.87 8.55 -5.50
N SER A 148 -9.14 8.41 -6.79
CA SER A 148 -8.34 7.51 -7.65
C SER A 148 -6.87 7.93 -7.73
N GLU A 149 -6.57 9.22 -7.72
CA GLU A 149 -5.21 9.74 -7.67
C GLU A 149 -4.48 9.44 -6.36
N ASP A 150 -5.19 9.17 -5.26
CA ASP A 150 -4.56 8.84 -3.98
C ASP A 150 -3.76 7.53 -4.06
N SER A 151 -4.22 6.58 -4.88
CA SER A 151 -3.48 5.35 -5.15
C SER A 151 -2.13 5.62 -5.83
N LEU A 152 -2.09 6.59 -6.76
CA LEU A 152 -0.85 7.04 -7.39
C LEU A 152 0.04 7.82 -6.43
N LEU A 153 -0.55 8.61 -5.53
CA LEU A 153 0.18 9.29 -4.45
C LEU A 153 0.96 8.31 -3.57
N ILE A 154 0.36 7.18 -3.21
CA ILE A 154 1.04 6.14 -2.43
C ILE A 154 2.25 5.59 -3.18
N ILE A 155 2.14 5.36 -4.49
CA ILE A 155 3.25 4.90 -5.32
C ILE A 155 4.38 5.94 -5.32
N PHE A 156 4.06 7.23 -5.49
CA PHE A 156 5.06 8.28 -5.42
C PHE A 156 5.70 8.43 -4.04
N SER A 157 4.93 8.26 -2.96
CA SER A 157 5.46 8.27 -1.59
C SER A 157 6.48 7.15 -1.40
N MET A 158 6.16 5.94 -1.83
CA MET A 158 7.07 4.80 -1.78
C MET A 158 8.33 5.04 -2.62
N TYR A 159 8.18 5.63 -3.82
CA TYR A 159 9.34 6.00 -4.65
C TYR A 159 10.27 6.96 -3.93
N LEU A 160 9.75 8.03 -3.31
CA LEU A 160 10.56 8.98 -2.56
C LEU A 160 11.26 8.31 -1.38
N ASP A 161 10.56 7.45 -0.63
CA ASP A 161 11.12 6.73 0.50
C ASP A 161 12.30 5.85 0.08
N LEU A 162 12.17 5.13 -1.01
CA LEU A 162 13.23 4.29 -1.58
C LEU A 162 14.42 5.10 -2.11
N GLN A 163 14.20 6.34 -2.56
CA GLN A 163 15.26 7.19 -3.13
C GLN A 163 15.95 8.10 -2.09
N THR A 164 15.35 8.33 -0.94
CA THR A 164 15.87 9.28 0.06
C THR A 164 17.28 8.93 0.51
N ALA A 165 17.57 7.67 0.78
CA ALA A 165 18.89 7.23 1.21
C ALA A 165 19.97 7.50 0.13
N THR A 166 19.64 7.29 -1.14
CA THR A 166 20.55 7.58 -2.27
C THR A 166 20.79 9.07 -2.39
N PHE A 167 19.75 9.90 -2.28
CA PHE A 167 19.85 11.34 -2.35
C PHE A 167 20.72 11.92 -1.23
N GLU A 168 20.53 11.51 0.02
CA GLU A 168 21.35 11.98 1.15
C GLU A 168 22.82 11.56 1.01
N ARG A 169 23.06 10.36 0.49
CA ARG A 169 24.41 9.90 0.16
C ARG A 169 25.06 10.80 -0.90
N ASP A 170 24.36 11.05 -2.02
CA ASP A 170 24.91 11.87 -3.11
C ASP A 170 25.18 13.30 -2.66
N LYS A 171 24.30 13.88 -1.86
CA LYS A 171 24.51 15.18 -1.21
C LYS A 171 25.75 15.19 -0.35
N THR A 172 25.96 14.17 0.48
CA THR A 172 27.15 14.03 1.32
C THR A 172 28.42 13.93 0.47
N LEU A 173 28.39 13.18 -0.64
CA LEU A 173 29.53 13.08 -1.55
C LEU A 173 29.85 14.42 -2.22
N ILE A 174 28.85 15.20 -2.61
CA ILE A 174 29.05 16.55 -3.15
C ILE A 174 29.68 17.48 -2.10
N GLU A 175 29.21 17.43 -0.85
CA GLU A 175 29.78 18.22 0.26
C GLU A 175 31.27 17.83 0.54
N ILE A 176 31.58 16.53 0.46
CA ILE A 176 32.97 16.04 0.61
C ILE A 176 33.84 16.52 -0.56
N GLU A 177 33.33 16.44 -1.80
CA GLU A 177 34.03 16.90 -2.99
C GLU A 177 34.35 18.39 -2.90
N GLN A 178 33.37 19.21 -2.53
CA GLN A 178 33.54 20.66 -2.38
C GLN A 178 34.56 21.04 -1.30
N ARG A 179 34.63 20.25 -0.21
CA ARG A 179 35.48 20.56 0.93
C ARG A 179 36.90 19.98 0.84
N TYR A 180 37.03 18.79 0.27
CA TYR A 180 38.27 18.01 0.29
C TYR A 180 38.81 17.59 -1.10
N GLY A 181 38.08 17.94 -2.14
CA GLY A 181 38.38 17.57 -3.53
C GLY A 181 37.96 16.15 -3.91
N ASN A 182 38.05 15.87 -5.22
CA ASN A 182 37.50 14.64 -5.83
C ASN A 182 38.21 13.36 -5.34
N ALA A 183 39.50 13.43 -4.95
CA ALA A 183 40.22 12.26 -4.42
C ALA A 183 39.55 11.67 -3.18
N MET A 184 38.96 12.50 -2.31
CA MET A 184 38.31 12.06 -1.08
C MET A 184 36.95 11.37 -1.36
N VAL A 185 36.29 11.75 -2.42
CA VAL A 185 35.07 11.06 -2.90
C VAL A 185 35.37 9.61 -3.29
N TRP A 186 36.50 9.38 -3.97
CA TRP A 186 36.94 8.03 -4.32
C TRP A 186 37.25 7.17 -3.10
N VAL A 187 37.90 7.72 -2.09
CA VAL A 187 38.21 7.00 -0.83
C VAL A 187 36.90 6.59 -0.13
N GLN A 188 35.94 7.51 -0.02
CA GLN A 188 34.65 7.25 0.61
C GLN A 188 33.84 6.21 -0.19
N SER A 189 33.84 6.30 -1.50
CA SER A 189 33.18 5.35 -2.38
C SER A 189 33.80 3.96 -2.30
N ALA A 190 35.13 3.86 -2.27
CA ALA A 190 35.87 2.62 -2.12
C ALA A 190 35.61 1.95 -0.75
N SER A 191 35.58 2.74 0.34
CA SER A 191 35.23 2.22 1.68
C SER A 191 33.79 1.70 1.76
N SER A 192 32.85 2.38 1.09
CA SER A 192 31.45 1.93 0.99
C SER A 192 31.32 0.65 0.17
N LEU A 193 32.07 0.52 -0.93
CA LEU A 193 32.12 -0.69 -1.74
C LEU A 193 32.78 -1.86 -0.99
N ALA A 194 33.81 -1.60 -0.20
CA ALA A 194 34.43 -2.61 0.66
C ALA A 194 33.47 -3.07 1.77
N ALA A 195 32.71 -2.16 2.38
CA ALA A 195 31.67 -2.48 3.35
C ALA A 195 30.54 -3.32 2.73
N ILE A 196 30.09 -2.96 1.52
CA ILE A 196 29.11 -3.75 0.75
C ILE A 196 29.71 -5.12 0.35
N GLY A 197 31.02 -5.16 0.04
CA GLY A 197 31.74 -6.40 -0.28
C GLY A 197 31.90 -7.31 0.95
N ALA A 198 32.09 -6.75 2.13
CA ALA A 198 32.13 -7.51 3.39
C ALA A 198 30.74 -8.05 3.76
N ASP A 199 29.67 -7.29 3.46
CA ASP A 199 28.29 -7.67 3.73
C ASP A 199 27.70 -8.58 2.60
N ARG A 200 28.41 -8.74 1.48
CA ARG A 200 28.03 -9.70 0.42
C ARG A 200 27.94 -11.14 0.95
N SER A 201 28.58 -11.47 2.06
CA SER A 201 28.41 -12.78 2.69
C SER A 201 27.01 -12.94 3.30
N VAL A 202 26.36 -11.86 3.75
CA VAL A 202 25.01 -11.89 4.36
C VAL A 202 23.92 -11.65 3.30
N TYR A 203 24.07 -10.61 2.47
CA TYR A 203 23.10 -10.35 1.39
C TYR A 203 23.26 -11.30 0.19
N GLY A 204 24.48 -11.72 -0.12
CA GLY A 204 24.74 -12.74 -1.12
C GLY A 204 24.18 -14.10 -0.72
N LEU A 205 24.22 -14.44 0.57
CA LEU A 205 23.57 -15.64 1.09
C LEU A 205 22.05 -15.52 1.15
N CYS A 206 21.49 -14.34 1.45
CA CYS A 206 20.05 -14.10 1.36
C CYS A 206 19.54 -14.08 -0.10
N LEU A 207 20.23 -13.42 -1.02
CA LEU A 207 19.89 -13.44 -2.45
C LEU A 207 20.18 -14.78 -3.11
N LEU A 208 21.27 -15.45 -2.77
CA LEU A 208 21.54 -16.82 -3.20
C LEU A 208 20.63 -17.83 -2.51
N GLY A 209 20.18 -17.60 -1.28
CA GLY A 209 19.17 -18.43 -0.59
C GLY A 209 17.78 -18.23 -1.21
N ILE A 210 17.45 -17.05 -1.71
CA ILE A 210 16.20 -16.76 -2.42
C ILE A 210 16.29 -17.15 -3.90
N LEU A 211 17.48 -17.01 -4.53
CA LEU A 211 17.73 -17.33 -5.94
C LEU A 211 18.46 -18.66 -6.16
N GLY A 212 19.09 -19.20 -5.12
CA GLY A 212 19.91 -20.40 -5.19
C GLY A 212 19.18 -21.63 -4.73
N SER A 213 18.45 -22.25 -5.57
CA SER A 213 18.16 -23.69 -5.72
C SER A 213 16.84 -23.88 -6.47
N GLY A 214 16.85 -23.56 -7.75
CA GLY A 214 15.79 -24.04 -8.62
C GLY A 214 15.19 -23.04 -9.61
N PHE A 215 15.78 -21.87 -9.78
CA PHE A 215 15.29 -20.89 -10.77
C PHE A 215 15.95 -21.02 -12.15
N PHE A 216 17.12 -21.65 -12.24
CA PHE A 216 17.81 -21.86 -13.52
C PHE A 216 18.02 -23.37 -13.77
N ASP A 217 17.80 -23.81 -14.98
CA ASP A 217 18.18 -25.14 -15.41
C ASP A 217 19.70 -25.19 -15.74
N GLU A 218 20.21 -26.40 -16.07
CA GLU A 218 21.61 -26.59 -16.41
C GLU A 218 22.07 -25.84 -17.69
N GLY A 219 21.11 -25.24 -18.41
CA GLY A 219 21.32 -24.39 -19.59
C GLY A 219 21.21 -22.89 -19.29
N GLY A 220 21.02 -22.48 -18.03
CA GLY A 220 20.90 -21.06 -17.63
C GLY A 220 19.53 -20.43 -17.92
N HIS A 221 18.50 -21.22 -18.20
CA HIS A 221 17.15 -20.71 -18.42
C HIS A 221 16.33 -20.62 -17.13
N LEU A 222 15.58 -19.52 -16.97
CA LEU A 222 14.74 -19.27 -15.82
C LEU A 222 13.63 -20.34 -15.70
N ARG A 223 13.72 -21.21 -14.70
CA ARG A 223 12.65 -22.16 -14.37
C ARG A 223 11.61 -21.46 -13.50
N LEU A 224 10.52 -21.00 -14.09
CA LEU A 224 9.32 -20.66 -13.35
C LEU A 224 8.68 -21.97 -12.88
N ARG A 225 8.85 -22.31 -11.60
CA ARG A 225 8.01 -23.36 -10.99
C ARG A 225 6.57 -22.91 -11.09
N ARG A 226 5.73 -23.69 -11.79
CA ARG A 226 4.29 -23.51 -11.76
C ARG A 226 3.85 -23.53 -10.31
N ILE A 227 3.08 -22.50 -9.95
CA ILE A 227 2.48 -22.32 -8.61
C ILE A 227 1.39 -23.40 -8.31
N ASP A 228 1.21 -24.36 -9.22
CA ASP A 228 0.13 -25.35 -9.17
C ASP A 228 0.27 -26.37 -8.02
N GLN A 229 1.40 -26.43 -7.31
CA GLN A 229 1.61 -27.34 -6.18
C GLN A 229 1.22 -26.74 -4.82
N TRP A 230 0.70 -25.49 -4.78
CA TRP A 230 0.26 -24.85 -3.54
C TRP A 230 -1.22 -25.07 -3.20
N THR A 231 -1.93 -25.92 -3.94
CA THR A 231 -3.41 -26.03 -3.87
C THR A 231 -3.94 -27.12 -2.97
N SER A 232 -3.15 -27.84 -2.18
CA SER A 232 -3.67 -29.00 -1.44
C SER A 232 -3.76 -28.86 0.09
N SER A 233 -3.47 -27.72 0.69
CA SER A 233 -3.82 -27.49 2.09
C SER A 233 -5.16 -26.76 2.14
N ARG A 234 -6.23 -27.44 2.56
CA ARG A 234 -7.51 -26.82 2.93
C ARG A 234 -7.19 -25.74 3.95
N ARG A 235 -7.17 -24.46 3.50
CA ARG A 235 -7.04 -23.33 4.39
C ARG A 235 -8.30 -23.30 5.22
N ASP A 236 -8.19 -23.49 6.53
CA ASP A 236 -9.27 -23.26 7.47
C ASP A 236 -9.68 -21.78 7.33
N VAL A 237 -10.78 -21.54 6.68
CA VAL A 237 -11.36 -20.23 6.48
C VAL A 237 -12.08 -19.83 7.77
N ARG A 238 -11.62 -18.75 8.42
CA ARG A 238 -12.22 -18.27 9.68
C ARG A 238 -13.39 -17.33 9.47
N CYS A 239 -13.37 -16.59 8.35
CA CYS A 239 -14.38 -15.58 8.04
C CYS A 239 -14.72 -15.60 6.55
N ARG A 240 -15.98 -15.32 6.20
CA ARG A 240 -16.45 -15.24 4.80
C ARG A 240 -17.31 -14.02 4.62
N PHE A 241 -16.94 -13.18 3.69
CA PHE A 241 -17.77 -12.07 3.24
C PHE A 241 -18.08 -12.19 1.74
N ARG A 242 -19.33 -11.91 1.35
CA ARG A 242 -19.74 -11.94 -0.06
C ARG A 242 -20.36 -10.62 -0.45
N LEU A 243 -19.87 -10.06 -1.54
CA LEU A 243 -20.45 -8.92 -2.24
C LEU A 243 -21.25 -9.45 -3.44
N VAL A 244 -22.46 -8.94 -3.64
CA VAL A 244 -23.31 -9.28 -4.79
C VAL A 244 -23.75 -7.99 -5.49
N PRO A 245 -23.97 -8.03 -6.83
CA PRO A 245 -24.53 -6.91 -7.58
C PRO A 245 -25.96 -6.58 -7.10
N GLU A 246 -26.31 -5.30 -7.05
CA GLU A 246 -27.66 -4.85 -6.68
C GLU A 246 -28.75 -5.35 -7.63
N ALA A 247 -28.41 -5.58 -8.92
CA ALA A 247 -29.34 -6.05 -9.93
C ALA A 247 -29.74 -7.55 -9.80
N CYS A 248 -29.04 -8.33 -8.96
CA CYS A 248 -29.43 -9.69 -8.64
C CYS A 248 -30.50 -9.63 -7.53
N GLY A 249 -31.75 -9.36 -7.93
CA GLY A 249 -32.92 -9.49 -7.03
C GLY A 249 -32.96 -10.88 -6.40
N PHE A 250 -33.36 -10.94 -5.14
CA PHE A 250 -33.65 -12.17 -4.41
C PHE A 250 -34.87 -12.88 -4.99
#